data_0e0255e083c746521697ee9f38a24b84
#
_entry.id   0e0255e083c746521697ee9f38a24b84
#
_cell.length_a   1.000
_cell.length_b   1.000
_cell.length_c   1.000
_cell.angle_alpha   90.00
_cell.angle_beta   90.00
_cell.angle_gamma   90.00
#
_symmetry.space_group_name_H-M   'P 1'
#
loop_
_entity.id
_entity.type
_entity.pdbx_description
1 polymer ?
#
loop_
_entity_poly.entity_id
_entity_poly.type
_entity_poly.pdbx_seq_one_letter_code
_entity_poly.pdbx_strand_id
1 'polypeptide(L)'
;MVAGVSTDGAEPRDLPVVIDTTKASIARVYDAFLDGKDNYEIDRQVMNDVLRIAPQAKLVARALRRWQLRVTRYAARVGIDQFLDCGPGISAVENTHQVAQRHNPEAVVIYVDSDPIVSTHARALLVENDRTHFVQAEFTQPQVLLTHPTVMQHLDFNRPIMLLQCATLHHIDDEARPAQIMAEYIDALPSGSLVGLTHFWDPEDGGEGTVLAHEIETCFRASSMGTSRYRTRTEIQAMLAGLDLLEPGLVELDQWWPGGPALTPPYLVERLILGAVGRKPSNHSS
;
A
#
# COMPACT_ATOMS: atom_id res chain seq x y z
N MET A 1 -51.19 -33.08 -5.31
CA MET A 1 -50.18 -32.76 -4.29
C MET A 1 -48.82 -33.04 -4.93
N VAL A 2 -48.13 -32.01 -5.36
CA VAL A 2 -46.77 -32.11 -5.91
C VAL A 2 -45.88 -31.39 -4.91
N ALA A 3 -44.99 -32.17 -4.30
CA ALA A 3 -44.02 -31.67 -3.32
C ALA A 3 -42.97 -30.78 -4.02
N GLY A 4 -42.82 -29.53 -3.52
CA GLY A 4 -41.77 -28.62 -3.95
C GLY A 4 -40.42 -29.12 -3.48
N VAL A 5 -39.48 -29.26 -4.43
CA VAL A 5 -38.07 -29.48 -4.14
C VAL A 5 -37.47 -28.11 -3.77
N SER A 6 -37.10 -27.97 -2.50
CA SER A 6 -36.29 -26.86 -2.02
C SER A 6 -34.86 -27.06 -2.58
N THR A 7 -34.46 -26.19 -3.47
CA THR A 7 -33.03 -26.10 -3.87
C THR A 7 -32.33 -25.31 -2.79
N ASP A 8 -31.74 -26.03 -1.87
CA ASP A 8 -30.78 -25.52 -0.89
C ASP A 8 -29.58 -24.94 -1.69
N GLY A 9 -29.49 -23.60 -1.76
CA GLY A 9 -28.37 -22.86 -2.34
C GLY A 9 -27.17 -22.96 -1.40
N ALA A 10 -26.46 -24.08 -1.45
CA ALA A 10 -25.15 -24.17 -0.83
C ALA A 10 -24.21 -23.17 -1.53
N GLU A 11 -23.76 -22.16 -0.82
CA GLU A 11 -22.66 -21.30 -1.28
C GLU A 11 -21.48 -22.17 -1.70
N PRO A 12 -20.77 -21.82 -2.79
CA PRO A 12 -19.63 -22.60 -3.23
C PRO A 12 -18.61 -22.63 -2.08
N ARG A 13 -18.32 -23.85 -1.58
CA ARG A 13 -17.24 -24.05 -0.60
C ARG A 13 -15.97 -23.53 -1.23
N ASP A 14 -15.41 -22.47 -0.64
CA ASP A 14 -14.10 -21.94 -1.03
C ASP A 14 -13.10 -23.08 -1.09
N LEU A 15 -12.51 -23.29 -2.26
CA LEU A 15 -11.41 -24.22 -2.41
C LEU A 15 -10.26 -23.75 -1.51
N PRO A 16 -9.51 -24.65 -0.88
CA PRO A 16 -8.40 -24.27 -0.03
C PRO A 16 -7.42 -23.44 -0.85
N VAL A 17 -7.07 -22.25 -0.33
CA VAL A 17 -6.08 -21.35 -0.94
C VAL A 17 -4.75 -22.09 -0.98
N VAL A 18 -4.24 -22.32 -2.18
CA VAL A 18 -2.91 -22.94 -2.37
C VAL A 18 -1.87 -21.82 -2.32
N ILE A 19 -1.10 -21.80 -1.23
CA ILE A 19 0.01 -20.86 -1.08
C ILE A 19 1.26 -21.47 -1.71
N ASP A 20 1.82 -20.78 -2.71
CA ASP A 20 3.11 -21.18 -3.29
C ASP A 20 4.24 -20.78 -2.33
N THR A 21 4.82 -21.79 -1.67
CA THR A 21 5.96 -21.61 -0.75
C THR A 21 7.32 -21.80 -1.45
N THR A 22 7.33 -22.01 -2.76
CA THR A 22 8.58 -22.17 -3.55
C THR A 22 9.12 -20.84 -4.07
N LYS A 23 8.31 -19.78 -4.00
CA LYS A 23 8.69 -18.42 -4.38
C LYS A 23 8.40 -17.46 -3.22
N ALA A 24 9.24 -16.47 -3.07
CA ALA A 24 8.99 -15.39 -2.13
C ALA A 24 7.83 -14.51 -2.63
N SER A 25 6.97 -14.04 -1.71
CA SER A 25 5.95 -13.04 -2.02
C SER A 25 6.29 -11.70 -1.37
N ILE A 26 5.88 -10.61 -2.02
CA ILE A 26 6.11 -9.25 -1.53
C ILE A 26 5.53 -9.10 -0.12
N ALA A 27 4.29 -9.54 0.10
CA ALA A 27 3.59 -9.44 1.38
C ALA A 27 4.31 -10.22 2.49
N ARG A 28 4.79 -11.44 2.20
CA ARG A 28 5.50 -12.28 3.18
C ARG A 28 6.91 -11.79 3.47
N VAL A 29 7.63 -11.26 2.47
CA VAL A 29 8.93 -10.61 2.68
C VAL A 29 8.77 -9.36 3.55
N TYR A 30 7.73 -8.57 3.30
CA TYR A 30 7.41 -7.39 4.13
C TYR A 30 7.08 -7.79 5.57
N ASP A 31 6.28 -8.87 5.77
CA ASP A 31 6.00 -9.45 7.08
C ASP A 31 7.29 -9.87 7.81
N ALA A 32 8.24 -10.51 7.10
CA ALA A 32 9.54 -10.87 7.68
C ALA A 32 10.35 -9.65 8.12
N PHE A 33 10.34 -8.54 7.34
CA PHE A 33 10.99 -7.29 7.75
C PHE A 33 10.34 -6.65 8.98
N LEU A 34 9.05 -6.89 9.21
CA LEU A 34 8.31 -6.43 10.38
C LEU A 34 8.42 -7.38 11.59
N ASP A 35 9.25 -8.43 11.51
CA ASP A 35 9.38 -9.49 12.51
C ASP A 35 8.07 -10.26 12.74
N GLY A 36 7.23 -10.35 11.71
CA GLY A 36 5.99 -11.12 11.71
C GLY A 36 6.20 -12.64 11.67
N LYS A 37 5.10 -13.38 11.64
CA LYS A 37 5.11 -14.86 11.71
C LYS A 37 4.54 -15.54 10.46
N ASP A 38 4.01 -14.74 9.52
CA ASP A 38 3.29 -15.22 8.36
C ASP A 38 4.19 -15.25 7.11
N ASN A 39 5.42 -15.70 7.30
CA ASN A 39 6.46 -15.83 6.28
C ASN A 39 7.13 -17.19 6.33
N TYR A 40 7.68 -17.61 5.21
CA TYR A 40 8.41 -18.87 5.05
C TYR A 40 9.91 -18.64 4.92
N GLU A 41 10.69 -19.73 4.89
CA GLU A 41 12.14 -19.66 4.78
C GLU A 41 12.61 -18.92 3.53
N ILE A 42 11.93 -19.11 2.41
CA ILE A 42 12.24 -18.43 1.14
C ILE A 42 12.10 -16.91 1.24
N ASP A 43 11.11 -16.43 2.01
CA ASP A 43 10.87 -15.00 2.24
C ASP A 43 11.95 -14.41 3.16
N ARG A 44 12.30 -15.16 4.23
CA ARG A 44 13.40 -14.79 5.15
C ARG A 44 14.76 -14.76 4.47
N GLN A 45 15.00 -15.63 3.47
CA GLN A 45 16.23 -15.59 2.68
C GLN A 45 16.35 -14.26 1.94
N VAL A 46 15.29 -13.80 1.26
CA VAL A 46 15.27 -12.48 0.59
C VAL A 46 15.56 -11.36 1.60
N MET A 47 14.87 -11.34 2.74
CA MET A 47 15.13 -10.37 3.80
C MET A 47 16.59 -10.41 4.26
N ASN A 48 17.15 -11.61 4.54
CA ASN A 48 18.52 -11.77 5.03
C ASN A 48 19.56 -11.31 4.00
N ASP A 49 19.31 -11.51 2.70
CA ASP A 49 20.21 -11.04 1.64
C ASP A 49 20.25 -9.51 1.60
N VAL A 50 19.10 -8.85 1.73
CA VAL A 50 19.03 -7.38 1.85
C VAL A 50 19.70 -6.90 3.14
N LEU A 51 19.55 -7.60 4.27
CA LEU A 51 20.17 -7.21 5.54
C LEU A 51 21.70 -7.32 5.53
N ARG A 52 22.31 -8.12 4.62
CA ARG A 52 23.77 -8.11 4.43
C ARG A 52 24.26 -6.84 3.74
N ILE A 53 23.42 -6.22 2.89
CA ILE A 53 23.71 -4.95 2.21
C ILE A 53 23.37 -3.77 3.13
N ALA A 54 22.18 -3.79 3.71
CA ALA A 54 21.63 -2.74 4.55
C ALA A 54 21.14 -3.33 5.89
N PRO A 55 21.98 -3.46 6.93
CA PRO A 55 21.61 -4.07 8.22
C PRO A 55 20.42 -3.41 8.91
N GLN A 56 20.15 -2.13 8.59
CA GLN A 56 19.03 -1.36 9.16
C GLN A 56 17.76 -1.40 8.32
N ALA A 57 17.66 -2.24 7.27
CA ALA A 57 16.51 -2.26 6.37
C ALA A 57 15.16 -2.59 7.07
N LYS A 58 15.18 -3.29 8.22
CA LYS A 58 13.96 -3.47 9.04
C LYS A 58 13.36 -2.15 9.53
N LEU A 59 14.18 -1.12 9.75
CA LEU A 59 13.70 0.20 10.16
C LEU A 59 12.88 0.86 9.05
N VAL A 60 13.21 0.57 7.79
CA VAL A 60 12.49 1.04 6.61
C VAL A 60 11.05 0.53 6.61
N ALA A 61 10.84 -0.79 6.79
CA ALA A 61 9.49 -1.37 6.85
C ALA A 61 8.66 -0.75 7.99
N ARG A 62 9.29 -0.54 9.16
CA ARG A 62 8.63 0.13 10.30
C ARG A 62 8.33 1.61 10.02
N ALA A 63 9.22 2.31 9.31
CA ALA A 63 9.01 3.72 8.93
C ALA A 63 7.84 3.86 7.94
N LEU A 64 7.77 2.98 6.92
CA LEU A 64 6.64 2.89 5.99
C LEU A 64 5.31 2.69 6.72
N ARG A 65 5.27 1.72 7.65
CA ARG A 65 4.05 1.46 8.42
C ARG A 65 3.64 2.65 9.27
N ARG A 66 4.57 3.24 10.02
CA ARG A 66 4.31 4.46 10.82
C ARG A 66 3.82 5.61 9.96
N TRP A 67 4.39 5.78 8.76
CA TRP A 67 3.96 6.82 7.83
C TRP A 67 2.53 6.61 7.37
N GLN A 68 2.19 5.39 6.90
CA GLN A 68 0.83 5.03 6.49
C GLN A 68 -0.21 5.33 7.59
N LEU A 69 0.07 4.93 8.83
CA LEU A 69 -0.84 5.19 9.95
C LEU A 69 -0.97 6.69 10.26
N ARG A 70 0.11 7.48 10.09
CA ARG A 70 0.05 8.95 10.27
C ARG A 70 -0.85 9.61 9.24
N VAL A 71 -0.69 9.26 7.96
CA VAL A 71 -1.49 9.87 6.89
C VAL A 71 -2.95 9.40 6.93
N THR A 72 -3.20 8.14 7.30
CA THR A 72 -4.57 7.65 7.58
C THR A 72 -5.23 8.46 8.69
N ARG A 73 -4.52 8.68 9.81
CA ARG A 73 -5.02 9.49 10.93
C ARG A 73 -5.31 10.93 10.52
N TYR A 74 -4.44 11.51 9.70
CA TYR A 74 -4.67 12.85 9.16
C TYR A 74 -5.92 12.89 8.29
N ALA A 75 -6.06 11.96 7.34
CA ALA A 75 -7.22 11.88 6.45
C ALA A 75 -8.53 11.77 7.26
N ALA A 76 -8.57 10.89 8.26
CA ALA A 76 -9.73 10.75 9.14
C ALA A 76 -10.04 12.05 9.91
N ARG A 77 -9.02 12.77 10.40
CA ARG A 77 -9.18 14.03 11.13
C ARG A 77 -9.69 15.18 10.26
N VAL A 78 -9.37 15.19 8.98
CA VAL A 78 -9.89 16.21 8.04
C VAL A 78 -11.22 15.83 7.42
N GLY A 79 -11.85 14.75 7.90
CA GLY A 79 -13.20 14.35 7.55
C GLY A 79 -13.31 13.34 6.42
N ILE A 80 -12.21 12.73 5.98
CA ILE A 80 -12.28 11.58 5.06
C ILE A 80 -12.78 10.37 5.85
N ASP A 81 -13.82 9.72 5.34
CA ASP A 81 -14.44 8.53 5.93
C ASP A 81 -14.50 7.34 4.96
N GLN A 82 -13.86 7.44 3.83
CA GLN A 82 -13.75 6.40 2.82
C GLN A 82 -12.27 6.16 2.46
N PHE A 83 -11.83 4.91 2.54
CA PHE A 83 -10.43 4.55 2.33
C PHE A 83 -10.33 3.38 1.34
N LEU A 84 -9.47 3.52 0.34
CA LEU A 84 -9.07 2.46 -0.58
C LEU A 84 -7.57 2.22 -0.36
N ASP A 85 -7.23 1.10 0.29
CA ASP A 85 -5.86 0.75 0.68
C ASP A 85 -5.34 -0.36 -0.23
N CYS A 86 -4.48 0.00 -1.18
CA CYS A 86 -3.92 -0.90 -2.16
C CYS A 86 -2.60 -1.50 -1.67
N GLY A 87 -2.51 -2.83 -1.65
CA GLY A 87 -1.35 -3.56 -1.16
C GLY A 87 -1.14 -3.41 0.35
N PRO A 88 -2.14 -3.68 1.21
CA PRO A 88 -2.01 -3.54 2.66
C PRO A 88 -0.93 -4.47 3.24
N GLY A 89 -0.57 -5.53 2.52
CA GLY A 89 0.31 -6.58 2.99
C GLY A 89 -0.28 -7.34 4.19
N ILE A 90 0.58 -8.10 4.87
CA ILE A 90 0.25 -8.77 6.11
C ILE A 90 0.81 -7.93 7.26
N SER A 91 -0.01 -7.54 8.21
CA SER A 91 0.45 -6.81 9.39
C SER A 91 -0.28 -7.26 10.65
N ALA A 92 0.49 -7.68 11.64
CA ALA A 92 0.00 -7.94 13.00
C ALA A 92 -0.11 -6.65 13.84
N VAL A 93 0.37 -5.52 13.33
CA VAL A 93 0.30 -4.21 13.98
C VAL A 93 -0.96 -3.49 13.52
N GLU A 94 -1.35 -2.40 14.18
CA GLU A 94 -2.51 -1.58 13.86
C GLU A 94 -2.73 -1.38 12.35
N ASN A 95 -3.95 -1.59 11.87
CA ASN A 95 -4.34 -1.53 10.47
C ASN A 95 -5.07 -0.22 10.13
N THR A 96 -5.18 0.09 8.83
CA THR A 96 -5.82 1.32 8.32
C THR A 96 -7.24 1.49 8.87
N HIS A 97 -8.07 0.42 8.86
CA HIS A 97 -9.44 0.48 9.41
C HIS A 97 -9.46 0.82 10.90
N GLN A 98 -8.55 0.25 11.70
CA GLN A 98 -8.49 0.51 13.13
C GLN A 98 -8.16 1.97 13.44
N VAL A 99 -7.28 2.59 12.63
CA VAL A 99 -6.95 4.01 12.76
C VAL A 99 -8.11 4.89 12.30
N ALA A 100 -8.70 4.60 11.14
CA ALA A 100 -9.80 5.38 10.58
C ALA A 100 -11.04 5.32 11.48
N GLN A 101 -11.45 4.12 11.89
CA GLN A 101 -12.66 3.88 12.69
C GLN A 101 -12.53 4.34 14.15
N ARG A 102 -11.32 4.49 14.67
CA ARG A 102 -11.10 5.14 15.98
C ARG A 102 -11.48 6.61 15.94
N HIS A 103 -11.34 7.28 14.80
CA HIS A 103 -11.72 8.67 14.62
C HIS A 103 -13.17 8.84 14.15
N ASN A 104 -13.61 7.97 13.26
CA ASN A 104 -14.97 7.91 12.78
C ASN A 104 -15.41 6.43 12.68
N PRO A 105 -16.22 5.90 13.61
CA PRO A 105 -16.69 4.51 13.57
C PRO A 105 -17.42 4.12 12.28
N GLU A 106 -17.96 5.11 11.54
CA GLU A 106 -18.65 4.90 10.28
C GLU A 106 -17.69 4.85 9.08
N ALA A 107 -16.38 5.03 9.28
CA ALA A 107 -15.40 5.00 8.21
C ALA A 107 -15.36 3.64 7.51
N VAL A 108 -15.47 3.67 6.19
CA VAL A 108 -15.39 2.48 5.34
C VAL A 108 -13.95 2.32 4.85
N VAL A 109 -13.42 1.11 4.95
CA VAL A 109 -12.09 0.78 4.43
C VAL A 109 -12.18 -0.43 3.51
N ILE A 110 -11.71 -0.28 2.29
CA ILE A 110 -11.55 -1.38 1.34
C ILE A 110 -10.06 -1.65 1.17
N TYR A 111 -9.67 -2.86 1.51
CA TYR A 111 -8.33 -3.39 1.22
C TYR A 111 -8.30 -4.09 -0.11
N VAL A 112 -7.23 -3.90 -0.87
CA VAL A 112 -7.03 -4.51 -2.18
C VAL A 112 -5.66 -5.17 -2.23
N ASP A 113 -5.63 -6.46 -2.47
CA ASP A 113 -4.38 -7.20 -2.66
C ASP A 113 -4.63 -8.41 -3.57
N SER A 114 -3.64 -8.78 -4.36
CA SER A 114 -3.73 -9.97 -5.22
C SER A 114 -3.16 -11.23 -4.53
N ASP A 115 -2.38 -11.08 -3.46
CA ASP A 115 -1.75 -12.19 -2.76
C ASP A 115 -2.79 -13.01 -1.97
N PRO A 116 -2.91 -14.35 -2.24
CA PRO A 116 -3.85 -15.20 -1.55
C PRO A 116 -3.67 -15.27 -0.03
N ILE A 117 -2.44 -15.07 0.46
CA ILE A 117 -2.19 -15.08 1.91
C ILE A 117 -2.77 -13.82 2.57
N VAL A 118 -2.65 -12.66 1.91
CA VAL A 118 -3.27 -11.41 2.36
C VAL A 118 -4.79 -11.56 2.39
N SER A 119 -5.39 -12.21 1.37
CA SER A 119 -6.81 -12.52 1.34
C SER A 119 -7.25 -13.36 2.54
N THR A 120 -6.46 -14.37 2.92
CA THR A 120 -6.76 -15.22 4.09
C THR A 120 -6.71 -14.43 5.39
N HIS A 121 -5.71 -13.57 5.57
CA HIS A 121 -5.61 -12.67 6.72
C HIS A 121 -6.74 -11.66 6.77
N ALA A 122 -7.08 -11.06 5.61
CA ALA A 122 -8.16 -10.10 5.53
C ALA A 122 -9.50 -10.70 5.95
N ARG A 123 -9.82 -11.92 5.52
CA ARG A 123 -11.04 -12.63 5.97
C ARG A 123 -11.09 -12.81 7.49
N ALA A 124 -9.96 -13.08 8.13
CA ALA A 124 -9.91 -13.19 9.59
C ALA A 124 -10.13 -11.84 10.30
N LEU A 125 -9.69 -10.73 9.68
CA LEU A 125 -9.86 -9.37 10.21
C LEU A 125 -11.27 -8.80 9.97
N LEU A 126 -12.00 -9.31 8.96
CA LEU A 126 -13.30 -8.78 8.55
C LEU A 126 -14.49 -9.43 9.26
N VAL A 127 -14.29 -10.55 9.98
CA VAL A 127 -15.38 -11.34 10.59
C VAL A 127 -16.21 -10.56 11.61
N GLU A 128 -15.68 -9.46 12.17
CA GLU A 128 -16.35 -8.68 13.23
C GLU A 128 -16.66 -7.22 12.80
N ASN A 129 -16.45 -6.83 11.53
CA ASN A 129 -16.54 -5.44 11.11
C ASN A 129 -17.19 -5.30 9.72
N ASP A 130 -18.44 -4.83 9.68
CA ASP A 130 -19.23 -4.61 8.47
C ASP A 130 -18.85 -3.37 7.65
N ARG A 131 -17.85 -2.59 8.12
CA ARG A 131 -17.30 -1.39 7.45
C ARG A 131 -15.92 -1.64 6.85
N THR A 132 -15.41 -2.85 6.97
CA THR A 132 -14.10 -3.21 6.45
C THR A 132 -14.26 -4.34 5.44
N HIS A 133 -13.80 -4.09 4.22
CA HIS A 133 -13.99 -5.01 3.10
C HIS A 133 -12.63 -5.36 2.49
N PHE A 134 -12.59 -6.48 1.78
CA PHE A 134 -11.42 -6.92 1.04
C PHE A 134 -11.81 -7.28 -0.39
N VAL A 135 -10.97 -6.87 -1.34
CA VAL A 135 -11.08 -7.21 -2.75
C VAL A 135 -9.79 -7.88 -3.19
N GLN A 136 -9.88 -9.12 -3.63
CA GLN A 136 -8.75 -9.81 -4.24
C GLN A 136 -8.62 -9.37 -5.70
N ALA A 137 -7.74 -8.41 -5.96
CA ALA A 137 -7.55 -7.83 -7.29
C ALA A 137 -6.15 -7.24 -7.44
N GLU A 138 -5.74 -7.07 -8.69
CA GLU A 138 -4.53 -6.36 -9.07
C GLU A 138 -4.79 -4.84 -9.04
N PHE A 139 -4.10 -4.12 -8.14
CA PHE A 139 -4.20 -2.65 -8.10
C PHE A 139 -3.62 -1.98 -9.35
N THR A 140 -2.83 -2.70 -10.15
CA THR A 140 -2.30 -2.21 -11.43
C THR A 140 -3.34 -2.11 -12.54
N GLN A 141 -4.58 -2.52 -12.26
CA GLN A 141 -5.72 -2.45 -13.20
C GLN A 141 -6.84 -1.55 -12.63
N PRO A 142 -6.64 -0.20 -12.58
CA PRO A 142 -7.59 0.73 -11.96
C PRO A 142 -9.01 0.58 -12.48
N GLN A 143 -9.19 0.45 -13.79
CA GLN A 143 -10.50 0.32 -14.44
C GLN A 143 -11.28 -0.89 -13.93
N VAL A 144 -10.60 -2.03 -13.72
CA VAL A 144 -11.21 -3.25 -13.21
C VAL A 144 -11.54 -3.10 -11.73
N LEU A 145 -10.59 -2.57 -10.96
CA LEU A 145 -10.76 -2.40 -9.51
C LEU A 145 -11.87 -1.41 -9.17
N LEU A 146 -11.87 -0.23 -9.78
CA LEU A 146 -12.83 0.83 -9.48
C LEU A 146 -14.27 0.48 -9.89
N THR A 147 -14.44 -0.47 -10.82
CA THR A 147 -15.75 -1.02 -11.19
C THR A 147 -16.10 -2.33 -10.49
N HIS A 148 -15.24 -2.81 -9.58
CA HIS A 148 -15.51 -4.03 -8.82
C HIS A 148 -16.78 -3.87 -7.96
N PRO A 149 -17.69 -4.87 -7.92
CA PRO A 149 -18.96 -4.77 -7.20
C PRO A 149 -18.81 -4.30 -5.74
N THR A 150 -17.86 -4.84 -5.00
CA THR A 150 -17.60 -4.43 -3.61
C THR A 150 -17.17 -2.96 -3.51
N VAL A 151 -16.32 -2.47 -4.44
CA VAL A 151 -15.89 -1.08 -4.46
C VAL A 151 -17.06 -0.15 -4.75
N MET A 152 -17.85 -0.46 -5.77
CA MET A 152 -19.03 0.30 -6.17
C MET A 152 -20.15 0.28 -5.12
N GLN A 153 -20.25 -0.78 -4.34
CA GLN A 153 -21.26 -0.92 -3.28
C GLN A 153 -20.93 -0.10 -2.05
N HIS A 154 -19.64 0.01 -1.69
CA HIS A 154 -19.21 0.52 -0.39
C HIS A 154 -18.48 1.87 -0.45
N LEU A 155 -18.04 2.34 -1.63
CA LEU A 155 -17.51 3.69 -1.81
C LEU A 155 -18.45 4.56 -2.64
N ASP A 156 -18.70 5.76 -2.15
CA ASP A 156 -19.44 6.79 -2.85
C ASP A 156 -18.47 7.72 -3.58
N PHE A 157 -18.39 7.60 -4.89
CA PHE A 157 -17.53 8.43 -5.75
C PHE A 157 -18.02 9.88 -5.93
N ASN A 158 -19.06 10.30 -5.21
CA ASN A 158 -19.42 11.72 -5.06
C ASN A 158 -18.81 12.37 -3.82
N ARG A 159 -18.13 11.61 -2.97
CA ARG A 159 -17.54 12.05 -1.71
C ARG A 159 -16.04 11.77 -1.69
N PRO A 160 -15.22 12.62 -1.05
CA PRO A 160 -13.77 12.40 -1.01
C PRO A 160 -13.35 11.02 -0.48
N ILE A 161 -12.35 10.44 -1.10
CA ILE A 161 -11.78 9.13 -0.79
C ILE A 161 -10.28 9.32 -0.47
N MET A 162 -9.75 8.58 0.51
CA MET A 162 -8.31 8.42 0.70
C MET A 162 -7.85 7.18 -0.06
N LEU A 163 -7.07 7.37 -1.12
CA LEU A 163 -6.34 6.31 -1.80
C LEU A 163 -4.95 6.15 -1.16
N LEU A 164 -4.60 4.95 -0.75
CA LEU A 164 -3.28 4.60 -0.22
C LEU A 164 -2.54 3.70 -1.22
N GLN A 165 -1.37 4.15 -1.66
CA GLN A 165 -0.40 3.41 -2.46
C GLN A 165 0.94 3.41 -1.70
N CYS A 166 0.95 2.70 -0.57
CA CYS A 166 2.08 2.67 0.34
C CYS A 166 2.90 1.40 0.13
N ALA A 167 4.17 1.56 -0.27
CA ALA A 167 5.08 0.44 -0.52
C ALA A 167 4.61 -0.54 -1.63
N THR A 168 3.91 -0.06 -2.64
CA THR A 168 3.33 -0.86 -3.72
C THR A 168 3.99 -0.61 -5.08
N LEU A 169 4.00 0.65 -5.52
CA LEU A 169 4.41 1.02 -6.88
C LEU A 169 5.88 0.77 -7.18
N HIS A 170 6.72 0.66 -6.17
CA HIS A 170 8.12 0.28 -6.37
C HIS A 170 8.31 -1.22 -6.69
N HIS A 171 7.26 -2.01 -6.65
CA HIS A 171 7.26 -3.39 -7.15
C HIS A 171 6.80 -3.50 -8.60
N ILE A 172 6.45 -2.39 -9.24
CA ILE A 172 5.94 -2.34 -10.61
C ILE A 172 7.06 -1.93 -11.55
N ASP A 173 7.30 -2.72 -12.60
CA ASP A 173 8.28 -2.40 -13.64
C ASP A 173 7.80 -1.24 -14.54
N ASP A 174 8.74 -0.59 -15.22
CA ASP A 174 8.49 0.62 -16.02
C ASP A 174 7.59 0.35 -17.21
N GLU A 175 7.64 -0.87 -17.76
CA GLU A 175 6.77 -1.33 -18.85
C GLU A 175 5.29 -1.26 -18.50
N ALA A 176 4.93 -1.42 -17.22
CA ALA A 176 3.56 -1.28 -16.73
C ALA A 176 3.14 0.19 -16.53
N ARG A 177 4.06 1.15 -16.72
CA ARG A 177 3.79 2.60 -16.68
C ARG A 177 3.09 3.06 -15.40
N PRO A 178 3.75 2.98 -14.22
CA PRO A 178 3.13 3.27 -12.93
C PRO A 178 2.55 4.69 -12.82
N ALA A 179 3.13 5.68 -13.52
CA ALA A 179 2.57 7.03 -13.57
C ALA A 179 1.20 7.07 -14.29
N GLN A 180 0.99 6.23 -15.32
CA GLN A 180 -0.30 6.12 -15.98
C GLN A 180 -1.33 5.41 -15.09
N ILE A 181 -0.92 4.34 -14.40
CA ILE A 181 -1.78 3.67 -13.40
C ILE A 181 -2.28 4.69 -12.37
N MET A 182 -1.38 5.52 -11.85
CA MET A 182 -1.76 6.56 -10.88
C MET A 182 -2.66 7.64 -11.48
N ALA A 183 -2.41 8.07 -12.74
CA ALA A 183 -3.26 9.03 -13.41
C ALA A 183 -4.71 8.51 -13.53
N GLU A 184 -4.92 7.24 -13.89
CA GLU A 184 -6.24 6.63 -13.96
C GLU A 184 -6.97 6.63 -12.61
N TYR A 185 -6.27 6.32 -11.51
CA TYR A 185 -6.85 6.45 -10.16
C TYR A 185 -7.22 7.90 -9.84
N ILE A 186 -6.26 8.82 -10.04
CA ILE A 186 -6.44 10.23 -9.72
C ILE A 186 -7.62 10.83 -10.51
N ASP A 187 -7.75 10.47 -11.80
CA ASP A 187 -8.84 10.96 -12.64
C ASP A 187 -10.22 10.49 -12.14
N ALA A 188 -10.31 9.25 -11.66
CA ALA A 188 -11.56 8.68 -11.15
C ALA A 188 -11.96 9.20 -9.76
N LEU A 189 -11.00 9.67 -8.94
CA LEU A 189 -11.28 10.16 -7.60
C LEU A 189 -12.10 11.46 -7.63
N PRO A 190 -13.05 11.66 -6.70
CA PRO A 190 -13.76 12.95 -6.55
C PRO A 190 -12.84 14.07 -6.07
N SER A 191 -13.20 15.31 -6.37
CA SER A 191 -12.51 16.50 -5.83
C SER A 191 -12.45 16.47 -4.31
N GLY A 192 -11.33 16.90 -3.75
CA GLY A 192 -11.05 16.86 -2.30
C GLY A 192 -10.53 15.52 -1.78
N SER A 193 -10.51 14.47 -2.60
CA SER A 193 -9.88 13.20 -2.27
C SER A 193 -8.40 13.37 -1.98
N LEU A 194 -7.86 12.49 -1.14
CA LEU A 194 -6.45 12.44 -0.80
C LEU A 194 -5.79 11.20 -1.40
N VAL A 195 -4.55 11.34 -1.81
CA VAL A 195 -3.70 10.24 -2.27
C VAL A 195 -2.43 10.22 -1.43
N GLY A 196 -2.19 9.13 -0.73
CA GLY A 196 -0.94 8.88 -0.01
C GLY A 196 -0.08 7.90 -0.78
N LEU A 197 1.14 8.29 -1.11
CA LEU A 197 2.08 7.48 -1.87
C LEU A 197 3.42 7.44 -1.18
N THR A 198 4.04 6.24 -1.12
CA THR A 198 5.45 6.07 -0.77
C THR A 198 6.17 5.27 -1.84
N HIS A 199 7.43 5.62 -2.10
CA HIS A 199 8.22 4.97 -3.14
C HIS A 199 9.69 4.91 -2.75
N PHE A 200 10.40 3.83 -3.14
CA PHE A 200 11.85 3.75 -3.08
C PHE A 200 12.47 4.79 -4.00
N TRP A 201 13.47 5.49 -3.48
CA TRP A 201 14.07 6.65 -4.13
C TRP A 201 15.55 6.45 -4.42
N ASP A 202 15.93 6.68 -5.68
CA ASP A 202 17.33 6.90 -6.08
C ASP A 202 17.61 8.41 -6.03
N PRO A 203 18.52 8.87 -5.17
CA PRO A 203 18.86 10.30 -5.06
C PRO A 203 19.63 10.85 -6.26
N GLU A 204 20.14 10.00 -7.15
CA GLU A 204 20.98 10.38 -8.27
C GLU A 204 22.19 11.25 -7.87
N ASP A 205 22.66 11.08 -6.62
CA ASP A 205 23.74 11.89 -6.05
C ASP A 205 25.13 11.44 -6.52
N GLY A 206 25.20 10.33 -7.24
CA GLY A 206 26.46 9.70 -7.68
C GLY A 206 27.31 9.19 -6.51
N GLY A 207 26.77 9.20 -5.29
CA GLY A 207 27.44 8.83 -4.05
C GLY A 207 26.90 7.55 -3.43
N GLU A 208 27.04 7.46 -2.09
CA GLU A 208 26.66 6.26 -1.32
C GLU A 208 25.16 5.97 -1.41
N GLY A 209 24.30 6.99 -1.53
CA GLY A 209 22.85 6.83 -1.63
C GLY A 209 22.45 6.09 -2.90
N THR A 210 22.88 6.54 -4.06
CA THR A 210 22.64 5.89 -5.35
C THR A 210 23.23 4.47 -5.39
N VAL A 211 24.46 4.29 -4.89
CA VAL A 211 25.09 2.96 -4.85
C VAL A 211 24.24 1.99 -4.02
N LEU A 212 23.85 2.38 -2.80
CA LEU A 212 23.05 1.55 -1.91
C LEU A 212 21.68 1.24 -2.51
N ALA A 213 21.02 2.21 -3.14
CA ALA A 213 19.73 2.02 -3.82
C ALA A 213 19.84 0.93 -4.89
N HIS A 214 20.85 1.00 -5.76
CA HIS A 214 21.07 0.04 -6.84
C HIS A 214 21.48 -1.35 -6.33
N GLU A 215 22.26 -1.44 -5.26
CA GLU A 215 22.61 -2.73 -4.64
C GLU A 215 21.39 -3.44 -4.08
N ILE A 216 20.52 -2.71 -3.37
CA ILE A 216 19.27 -3.28 -2.82
C ILE A 216 18.30 -3.66 -3.96
N GLU A 217 18.12 -2.81 -4.97
CA GLU A 217 17.31 -3.13 -6.14
C GLU A 217 17.78 -4.42 -6.81
N THR A 218 19.08 -4.52 -7.08
CA THR A 218 19.69 -5.70 -7.71
C THR A 218 19.44 -6.94 -6.88
N CYS A 219 19.60 -6.85 -5.54
CA CYS A 219 19.36 -7.96 -4.62
C CYS A 219 17.90 -8.45 -4.68
N PHE A 220 16.92 -7.56 -4.59
CA PHE A 220 15.51 -7.93 -4.69
C PHE A 220 15.16 -8.53 -6.05
N ARG A 221 15.64 -7.93 -7.13
CA ARG A 221 15.35 -8.40 -8.51
C ARG A 221 16.00 -9.75 -8.83
N ALA A 222 17.16 -10.04 -8.25
CA ALA A 222 17.83 -11.33 -8.39
C ALA A 222 17.20 -12.42 -7.52
N SER A 223 16.39 -12.07 -6.53
CA SER A 223 15.71 -13.02 -5.65
C SER A 223 14.52 -13.70 -6.34
N SER A 224 13.92 -14.70 -5.68
CA SER A 224 12.68 -15.33 -6.16
C SER A 224 11.46 -14.41 -6.11
N MET A 225 11.54 -13.27 -5.42
CA MET A 225 10.52 -12.21 -5.44
C MET A 225 10.53 -11.47 -6.79
N GLY A 226 11.72 -11.22 -7.37
CA GLY A 226 11.89 -10.73 -8.73
C GLY A 226 11.54 -9.28 -8.99
N THR A 227 11.12 -8.51 -7.97
CA THR A 227 10.61 -7.16 -8.12
C THR A 227 11.25 -6.19 -7.14
N SER A 228 11.64 -5.03 -7.62
CA SER A 228 11.91 -3.78 -6.88
C SER A 228 12.37 -2.73 -7.89
N ARG A 229 12.03 -1.47 -7.64
CA ARG A 229 12.50 -0.32 -8.41
C ARG A 229 12.77 0.86 -7.49
N TYR A 230 13.99 1.38 -7.57
CA TYR A 230 14.33 2.68 -7.04
C TYR A 230 14.17 3.70 -8.18
N ARG A 231 13.34 4.72 -7.98
CA ARG A 231 13.07 5.73 -9.01
C ARG A 231 13.57 7.10 -8.59
N THR A 232 13.87 7.90 -9.57
CA THR A 232 14.25 9.30 -9.38
C THR A 232 13.08 10.08 -8.77
N ARG A 233 13.38 11.21 -8.15
CA ARG A 233 12.36 12.13 -7.63
C ARG A 233 11.38 12.56 -8.71
N THR A 234 11.87 12.82 -9.93
CA THR A 234 11.04 13.24 -11.07
C THR A 234 10.04 12.17 -11.48
N GLU A 235 10.45 10.91 -11.53
CA GLU A 235 9.57 9.79 -11.86
C GLU A 235 8.51 9.56 -10.77
N ILE A 236 8.89 9.72 -9.50
CA ILE A 236 7.93 9.63 -8.39
C ILE A 236 6.93 10.80 -8.44
N GLN A 237 7.38 12.01 -8.72
CA GLN A 237 6.49 13.18 -8.90
C GLN A 237 5.50 12.98 -10.05
N ALA A 238 5.90 12.32 -11.12
CA ALA A 238 5.00 12.02 -12.25
C ALA A 238 3.82 11.15 -11.83
N MET A 239 3.96 10.29 -10.81
CA MET A 239 2.86 9.49 -10.26
C MET A 239 1.87 10.29 -9.42
N LEU A 240 2.21 11.53 -9.07
CA LEU A 240 1.39 12.46 -8.29
C LEU A 240 0.85 13.61 -9.15
N ALA A 241 1.03 13.54 -10.48
CA ALA A 241 0.57 14.57 -11.39
C ALA A 241 -0.95 14.80 -11.25
N GLY A 242 -1.38 16.06 -11.27
CA GLY A 242 -2.77 16.44 -11.11
C GLY A 242 -3.24 16.59 -9.65
N LEU A 243 -2.34 16.42 -8.68
CA LEU A 243 -2.62 16.63 -7.26
C LEU A 243 -1.91 17.88 -6.72
N ASP A 244 -2.58 18.59 -5.83
CA ASP A 244 -1.97 19.61 -4.99
C ASP A 244 -1.29 18.92 -3.80
N LEU A 245 0.05 18.91 -3.78
CA LEU A 245 0.79 18.27 -2.70
C LEU A 245 0.61 19.06 -1.39
N LEU A 246 0.30 18.35 -0.32
CA LEU A 246 0.23 18.93 1.02
C LEU A 246 1.66 19.12 1.54
N GLU A 247 1.87 20.19 2.32
CA GLU A 247 3.14 20.39 3.01
C GLU A 247 3.46 19.22 3.96
N PRO A 248 4.68 18.71 3.96
CA PRO A 248 5.91 19.27 3.37
C PRO A 248 6.21 18.85 1.91
N GLY A 249 5.29 18.26 1.18
CA GLY A 249 5.47 17.83 -0.20
C GLY A 249 6.03 16.40 -0.32
N LEU A 250 6.78 16.12 -1.38
CA LEU A 250 7.45 14.84 -1.58
C LEU A 250 8.80 14.85 -0.85
N VAL A 251 8.88 14.23 0.32
CA VAL A 251 10.04 14.23 1.22
C VAL A 251 10.31 12.87 1.84
N GLU A 252 11.44 12.72 2.53
CA GLU A 252 11.76 11.54 3.33
C GLU A 252 10.66 11.28 4.38
N LEU A 253 10.42 10.03 4.74
CA LEU A 253 9.25 9.64 5.55
C LEU A 253 9.25 10.22 6.96
N ASP A 254 10.43 10.49 7.54
CA ASP A 254 10.57 11.08 8.87
C ASP A 254 10.25 12.58 8.91
N GLN A 255 10.29 13.25 7.77
CA GLN A 255 9.91 14.67 7.63
C GLN A 255 8.38 14.87 7.58
N TRP A 256 7.61 13.81 7.39
CA TRP A 256 6.15 13.86 7.35
C TRP A 256 5.55 13.89 8.76
N TRP A 257 5.16 15.10 9.24
CA TRP A 257 4.46 15.35 10.49
C TRP A 257 5.01 14.52 11.66
N PRO A 258 6.29 14.66 11.98
CA PRO A 258 6.90 13.91 13.05
C PRO A 258 6.22 14.23 14.37
N GLY A 259 6.01 13.24 15.23
CA GLY A 259 5.41 13.39 16.54
C GLY A 259 6.33 14.06 17.57
N GLY A 260 7.51 14.51 17.14
CA GLY A 260 8.55 15.17 17.94
C GLY A 260 9.88 15.12 17.21
N PRO A 261 10.94 15.71 17.80
CA PRO A 261 12.27 15.67 17.21
C PRO A 261 12.79 14.23 17.13
N ALA A 262 13.44 13.89 16.02
CA ALA A 262 14.15 12.62 15.90
C ALA A 262 15.25 12.52 16.96
N LEU A 263 15.26 11.46 17.74
CA LEU A 263 16.27 11.24 18.79
C LEU A 263 17.63 10.85 18.20
N THR A 264 17.61 10.26 17.00
CA THR A 264 18.79 9.88 16.22
C THR A 264 18.56 10.21 14.75
N PRO A 265 19.61 10.62 14.02
CA PRO A 265 19.49 10.79 12.58
C PRO A 265 19.07 9.47 11.91
N PRO A 266 18.26 9.51 10.83
CA PRO A 266 17.93 8.32 10.06
C PRO A 266 19.19 7.72 9.42
N TYR A 267 19.24 6.39 9.32
CA TYR A 267 20.27 5.71 8.55
C TYR A 267 20.10 5.97 7.06
N LEU A 268 21.18 5.83 6.30
CA LEU A 268 21.14 6.07 4.85
C LEU A 268 20.00 5.31 4.15
N VAL A 269 19.80 4.04 4.48
CA VAL A 269 18.72 3.23 3.88
C VAL A 269 17.32 3.77 4.19
N GLU A 270 17.09 4.40 5.35
CA GLU A 270 15.81 5.01 5.70
C GLU A 270 15.53 6.28 4.89
N ARG A 271 16.58 6.93 4.39
CA ARG A 271 16.50 8.13 3.56
C ARG A 271 16.19 7.83 2.10
N LEU A 272 16.34 6.58 1.67
CA LEU A 272 16.09 6.15 0.28
C LEU A 272 14.61 5.83 0.00
N ILE A 273 13.71 6.49 0.74
CA ILE A 273 12.26 6.40 0.52
C ILE A 273 11.65 7.79 0.66
N LEU A 274 10.86 8.15 -0.34
CA LEU A 274 10.06 9.36 -0.30
C LEU A 274 8.58 9.02 -0.07
N GLY A 275 7.87 9.95 0.56
CA GLY A 275 6.42 9.92 0.72
C GLY A 275 5.80 11.27 0.42
N ALA A 276 4.58 11.25 -0.07
CA ALA A 276 3.77 12.43 -0.29
C ALA A 276 2.30 12.15 -0.03
N VAL A 277 1.57 13.18 0.38
CA VAL A 277 0.10 13.22 0.32
C VAL A 277 -0.29 14.34 -0.61
N GLY A 278 -1.10 14.03 -1.60
CA GLY A 278 -1.67 15.02 -2.51
C GLY A 278 -3.19 15.08 -2.36
N ARG A 279 -3.75 16.26 -2.60
CA ARG A 279 -5.20 16.49 -2.66
C ARG A 279 -5.62 16.66 -4.10
N LYS A 280 -6.68 15.97 -4.52
CA LYS A 280 -7.31 16.25 -5.81
C LYS A 280 -7.97 17.62 -5.76
N PRO A 281 -7.58 18.59 -6.63
CA PRO A 281 -8.15 19.92 -6.65
C PRO A 281 -9.63 19.88 -6.99
N SER A 282 -10.36 20.92 -6.59
CA SER A 282 -11.72 21.16 -7.06
C SER A 282 -11.69 21.47 -8.54
N ASN A 283 -12.56 20.85 -9.32
CA ASN A 283 -12.78 21.29 -10.70
C ASN A 283 -13.42 22.68 -10.61
N HIS A 284 -12.60 23.73 -10.64
CA HIS A 284 -13.12 25.06 -10.91
C HIS A 284 -13.52 25.07 -12.37
N SER A 285 -14.83 24.94 -12.64
CA SER A 285 -15.39 25.26 -13.94
C SER A 285 -15.00 26.71 -14.24
N SER A 286 -14.07 26.88 -15.20
CA SER A 286 -13.72 28.18 -15.77
C SER A 286 -14.84 28.74 -16.57
#